data_d28613a6825057501989cdba02f6e7aa
#
_entry.id   d28613a6825057501989cdba02f6e7aa
#
_cell.length_a   1.000
_cell.length_b   1.000
_cell.length_c   1.000
_cell.angle_alpha   90.00
_cell.angle_beta   90.00
_cell.angle_gamma   90.00
#
_symmetry.space_group_name_H-M   'P 1'
#
loop_
_entity.id
_entity.type
_entity.pdbx_description
1 polymer ?
#
loop_
_entity_poly.entity_id
_entity_poly.type
_entity_poly.pdbx_seq_one_letter_code
_entity_poly.pdbx_strand_id
1 'polypeptide(L)'
;MRDNLEKLLGGPRDNALLRFSLGNEYLKEGDTGRAAEYFRSAVEKDAGYSAAWKMLGKALGEAGQPREALAAYRKGIEVAEGKGDKQAAKEMTVFARRIEKALAQGEPGA
;
A
#
# COMPACT_ATOMS: atom_id res chain seq x y z
N MET A 1 15.01 13.95 -4.24
CA MET A 1 14.49 13.22 -3.07
C MET A 1 14.62 11.72 -3.26
N ARG A 2 13.99 11.17 -4.29
CA ARG A 2 14.05 9.73 -4.57
C ARG A 2 15.47 9.21 -4.70
N ASP A 3 16.31 9.88 -5.47
CA ASP A 3 17.68 9.43 -5.73
C ASP A 3 18.50 9.30 -4.45
N ASN A 4 18.30 10.23 -3.51
CA ASN A 4 19.00 10.17 -2.23
C ASN A 4 18.55 8.97 -1.40
N LEU A 5 17.24 8.66 -1.45
CA LEU A 5 16.70 7.49 -0.75
C LEU A 5 17.19 6.19 -1.38
N GLU A 6 17.26 6.14 -2.71
CA GLU A 6 17.69 4.93 -3.41
C GLU A 6 19.13 4.54 -3.08
N LYS A 7 19.97 5.52 -2.76
CA LYS A 7 21.35 5.26 -2.35
C LYS A 7 21.46 4.49 -1.04
N LEU A 8 20.40 4.49 -0.23
CA LEU A 8 20.38 3.79 1.06
C LEU A 8 19.99 2.32 0.93
N LEU A 9 19.48 1.90 -0.24
CA LEU A 9 19.06 0.53 -0.46
C LEU A 9 20.25 -0.43 -0.35
N GLY A 10 20.03 -1.54 0.36
CA GLY A 10 21.05 -2.54 0.57
C GLY A 10 22.04 -2.21 1.66
N GLY A 11 21.93 -1.02 2.26
CA GLY A 11 22.81 -0.58 3.33
C GLY A 11 22.20 -0.74 4.71
N PRO A 12 22.87 -0.25 5.75
CA PRO A 12 22.39 -0.42 7.13
C PRO A 12 21.11 0.34 7.44
N ARG A 13 20.73 1.28 6.59
CA ARG A 13 19.48 2.04 6.76
C ARG A 13 18.33 1.52 5.91
N ASP A 14 18.53 0.40 5.23
CA ASP A 14 17.49 -0.21 4.42
C ASP A 14 16.51 -0.95 5.33
N ASN A 15 15.34 -0.36 5.51
CA ASN A 15 14.30 -0.88 6.40
C ASN A 15 12.92 -0.61 5.80
N ALA A 16 11.87 -1.01 6.51
CA ALA A 16 10.50 -0.82 6.04
C ALA A 16 10.17 0.66 5.80
N LEU A 17 10.64 1.55 6.67
CA LEU A 17 10.39 2.99 6.51
C LEU A 17 11.01 3.53 5.22
N LEU A 18 12.23 3.13 4.90
CA LEU A 18 12.89 3.54 3.65
C LEU A 18 12.07 3.07 2.45
N ARG A 19 11.64 1.81 2.47
CA ARG A 19 10.84 1.25 1.38
C ARG A 19 9.51 1.97 1.24
N PHE A 20 8.86 2.27 2.36
CA PHE A 20 7.63 3.04 2.38
C PHE A 20 7.84 4.44 1.79
N SER A 21 8.92 5.11 2.18
CA SER A 21 9.24 6.45 1.68
C SER A 21 9.49 6.45 0.17
N LEU A 22 10.20 5.43 -0.33
CA LEU A 22 10.42 5.29 -1.77
C LEU A 22 9.10 5.04 -2.51
N GLY A 23 8.22 4.22 -1.94
CA GLY A 23 6.90 4.01 -2.52
C GLY A 23 6.14 5.30 -2.67
N ASN A 24 6.17 6.15 -1.65
CA ASN A 24 5.50 7.45 -1.69
C ASN A 24 6.08 8.36 -2.78
N GLU A 25 7.40 8.37 -2.95
CA GLU A 25 8.03 9.20 -3.98
C GLU A 25 7.65 8.74 -5.37
N TYR A 26 7.65 7.45 -5.63
CA TYR A 26 7.21 6.92 -6.92
C TYR A 26 5.73 7.20 -7.18
N LEU A 27 4.90 7.09 -6.13
CA LEU A 27 3.48 7.38 -6.28
C LEU A 27 3.24 8.84 -6.68
N LYS A 28 3.99 9.77 -6.09
CA LYS A 28 3.91 11.18 -6.45
C LYS A 28 4.28 11.41 -7.91
N GLU A 29 5.19 10.61 -8.45
CA GLU A 29 5.61 10.70 -9.84
C GLU A 29 4.65 10.01 -10.80
N GLY A 30 3.61 9.38 -10.28
CA GLY A 30 2.65 8.65 -11.09
C GLY A 30 3.11 7.25 -11.50
N ASP A 31 4.25 6.78 -10.98
CA ASP A 31 4.75 5.45 -11.25
C ASP A 31 4.14 4.46 -10.25
N THR A 32 2.90 4.08 -10.51
CA THR A 32 2.14 3.24 -9.60
C THR A 32 2.69 1.82 -9.50
N GLY A 33 3.30 1.31 -10.57
CA GLY A 33 3.91 -0.02 -10.55
C GLY A 33 5.07 -0.11 -9.58
N ARG A 34 6.01 0.84 -9.68
CA ARG A 34 7.16 0.86 -8.77
C ARG A 34 6.75 1.21 -7.35
N ALA A 35 5.77 2.11 -7.21
CA ALA A 35 5.22 2.44 -5.90
C ALA A 35 4.71 1.17 -5.21
N ALA A 36 3.91 0.37 -5.91
CA ALA A 36 3.38 -0.88 -5.36
C ALA A 36 4.50 -1.84 -4.96
N GLU A 37 5.55 -1.97 -5.77
CA GLU A 37 6.69 -2.83 -5.46
C GLU A 37 7.36 -2.42 -4.14
N TYR A 38 7.58 -1.12 -3.94
CA TYR A 38 8.20 -0.62 -2.73
C TYR A 38 7.29 -0.76 -1.52
N PHE A 39 6.00 -0.48 -1.66
CA PHE A 39 5.06 -0.68 -0.55
C PHE A 39 4.95 -2.16 -0.19
N ARG A 40 4.95 -3.05 -1.17
CA ARG A 40 4.95 -4.49 -0.92
C ARG A 40 6.22 -4.90 -0.16
N SER A 41 7.36 -4.39 -0.58
CA SER A 41 8.63 -4.63 0.10
C SER A 41 8.59 -4.14 1.55
N ALA A 42 7.95 -2.99 1.79
CA ALA A 42 7.81 -2.44 3.14
C ALA A 42 7.01 -3.38 4.05
N VAL A 43 5.89 -3.91 3.57
CA VAL A 43 5.06 -4.83 4.39
C VAL A 43 5.71 -6.20 4.54
N GLU A 44 6.57 -6.60 3.61
CA GLU A 44 7.37 -7.82 3.76
C GLU A 44 8.39 -7.68 4.88
N LYS A 45 8.98 -6.49 5.01
CA LYS A 45 9.93 -6.22 6.10
C LYS A 45 9.23 -5.99 7.43
N ASP A 46 8.02 -5.44 7.39
CA ASP A 46 7.23 -5.16 8.61
C ASP A 46 5.74 -5.37 8.29
N ALA A 47 5.26 -6.57 8.55
CA ALA A 47 3.87 -6.92 8.28
C ALA A 47 2.88 -6.15 9.14
N GLY A 48 3.34 -5.53 10.22
CA GLY A 48 2.52 -4.71 11.09
C GLY A 48 2.44 -3.23 10.68
N TYR A 49 3.01 -2.88 9.54
CA TYR A 49 3.06 -1.49 9.07
C TYR A 49 1.76 -1.14 8.34
N SER A 50 0.74 -0.76 9.11
CA SER A 50 -0.60 -0.53 8.56
C SER A 50 -0.65 0.55 7.48
N ALA A 51 0.12 1.63 7.66
CA ALA A 51 0.18 2.69 6.64
C ALA A 51 0.71 2.19 5.30
N ALA A 52 1.66 1.25 5.34
CA ALA A 52 2.20 0.66 4.11
C ALA A 52 1.18 -0.23 3.41
N TRP A 53 0.37 -0.98 4.16
CA TRP A 53 -0.72 -1.76 3.58
C TRP A 53 -1.73 -0.86 2.88
N LYS A 54 -2.08 0.26 3.52
CA LYS A 54 -3.01 1.23 2.95
C LYS A 54 -2.48 1.80 1.63
N MET A 55 -1.21 2.20 1.62
CA MET A 55 -0.61 2.77 0.41
C MET A 55 -0.40 1.72 -0.67
N LEU A 56 -0.13 0.48 -0.30
CA LEU A 56 -0.07 -0.62 -1.26
C LEU A 56 -1.42 -0.79 -1.95
N GLY A 57 -2.50 -0.79 -1.18
CA GLY A 57 -3.84 -0.86 -1.74
C GLY A 57 -4.11 0.29 -2.71
N LYS A 58 -3.74 1.50 -2.32
CA LYS A 58 -3.90 2.67 -3.17
C LYS A 58 -3.13 2.55 -4.49
N ALA A 59 -1.85 2.17 -4.40
CA ALA A 59 -1.02 2.05 -5.59
C ALA A 59 -1.54 0.95 -6.52
N LEU A 60 -1.96 -0.18 -5.98
CA LEU A 60 -2.51 -1.27 -6.77
C LEU A 60 -3.82 -0.87 -7.44
N GLY A 61 -4.68 -0.13 -6.74
CA GLY A 61 -5.92 0.37 -7.32
C GLY A 61 -5.66 1.32 -8.49
N GLU A 62 -4.71 2.24 -8.31
CA GLU A 62 -4.34 3.19 -9.37
C GLU A 62 -3.63 2.49 -10.53
N ALA A 63 -2.99 1.36 -10.28
CA ALA A 63 -2.36 0.56 -11.32
C ALA A 63 -3.35 -0.36 -12.06
N GLY A 64 -4.63 -0.26 -11.74
CA GLY A 64 -5.65 -1.07 -12.41
C GLY A 64 -5.71 -2.51 -11.95
N GLN A 65 -5.30 -2.78 -10.70
CA GLN A 65 -5.30 -4.13 -10.13
C GLN A 65 -6.23 -4.17 -8.91
N PRO A 66 -7.55 -4.10 -9.13
CA PRO A 66 -8.49 -3.94 -8.03
C PRO A 66 -8.57 -5.15 -7.10
N ARG A 67 -8.41 -6.37 -7.60
CA ARG A 67 -8.45 -7.56 -6.75
C ARG A 67 -7.27 -7.60 -5.80
N GLU A 68 -6.09 -7.26 -6.29
CA GLU A 68 -4.89 -7.18 -5.46
C GLU A 68 -4.98 -6.03 -4.47
N ALA A 69 -5.54 -4.89 -4.90
CA ALA A 69 -5.77 -3.76 -4.02
C ALA A 69 -6.70 -4.15 -2.86
N LEU A 70 -7.78 -4.87 -3.18
CA LEU A 70 -8.72 -5.32 -2.16
C LEU A 70 -8.02 -6.23 -1.14
N ALA A 71 -7.20 -7.16 -1.60
CA ALA A 71 -6.46 -8.04 -0.71
C ALA A 71 -5.53 -7.26 0.22
N ALA A 72 -4.85 -6.23 -0.31
CA ALA A 72 -3.96 -5.39 0.49
C ALA A 72 -4.74 -4.61 1.55
N TYR A 73 -5.88 -4.03 1.18
CA TYR A 73 -6.71 -3.31 2.13
C TYR A 73 -7.26 -4.23 3.23
N ARG A 74 -7.71 -5.43 2.87
CA ARG A 74 -8.21 -6.40 3.86
C ARG A 74 -7.13 -6.77 4.86
N LYS A 75 -5.92 -7.00 4.39
CA LYS A 75 -4.79 -7.28 5.28
C LYS A 75 -4.48 -6.09 6.16
N GLY A 76 -4.48 -4.89 5.58
CA GLY A 76 -4.24 -3.66 6.33
C GLY A 76 -5.29 -3.41 7.41
N ILE A 77 -6.55 -3.70 7.13
CA ILE A 77 -7.64 -3.60 8.10
C ILE A 77 -7.37 -4.53 9.28
N GLU A 78 -7.04 -5.78 8.99
CA GLU A 78 -6.72 -6.78 10.00
C GLU A 78 -5.57 -6.32 10.89
N VAL A 79 -4.50 -5.82 10.28
CA VAL A 79 -3.32 -5.30 11.00
C VAL A 79 -3.69 -4.10 11.87
N ALA A 80 -4.44 -3.15 11.31
CA ALA A 80 -4.84 -1.94 12.02
C ALA A 80 -5.74 -2.29 13.22
N GLU A 81 -6.69 -3.19 13.02
CA GLU A 81 -7.57 -3.65 14.10
C GLU A 81 -6.78 -4.33 15.21
N GLY A 82 -5.81 -5.16 14.85
CA GLY A 82 -4.96 -5.84 15.80
C GLY A 82 -4.14 -4.89 16.66
N LYS A 83 -3.83 -3.70 16.14
CA LYS A 83 -3.10 -2.65 16.86
C LYS A 83 -4.01 -1.66 17.57
N GLY A 84 -5.31 -1.78 17.39
CA GLY A 84 -6.25 -0.82 17.94
C GLY A 84 -6.30 0.50 17.18
N ASP A 85 -5.77 0.54 15.95
CA ASP A 85 -5.80 1.75 15.11
C ASP A 85 -7.12 1.78 14.35
N LYS A 86 -8.14 2.27 15.03
CA LYS A 86 -9.51 2.30 14.49
C LYS A 86 -9.66 3.23 13.30
N GLN A 87 -8.92 4.34 13.31
CA GLN A 87 -8.98 5.31 12.21
C GLN A 87 -8.46 4.71 10.91
N ALA A 88 -7.29 4.07 10.97
CA ALA A 88 -6.73 3.43 9.78
C ALA A 88 -7.63 2.31 9.27
N ALA A 89 -8.19 1.50 10.18
CA ALA A 89 -9.10 0.43 9.82
C ALA A 89 -10.34 0.97 9.11
N LYS A 90 -10.91 2.07 9.61
CA LYS A 90 -12.08 2.72 9.00
C LYS A 90 -11.78 3.22 7.59
N GLU A 91 -10.65 3.89 7.43
CA GLU A 91 -10.26 4.44 6.14
C GLU A 91 -10.12 3.33 5.09
N MET A 92 -9.41 2.27 5.46
CA MET A 92 -9.22 1.14 4.56
C MET A 92 -10.51 0.39 4.27
N THR A 93 -11.42 0.30 5.24
CA THR A 93 -12.72 -0.33 5.05
C THR A 93 -13.54 0.41 3.99
N VAL A 94 -13.50 1.73 3.98
CA VAL A 94 -14.20 2.52 2.97
C VAL A 94 -13.68 2.18 1.57
N PHE A 95 -12.37 2.15 1.40
CA PHE A 95 -11.77 1.82 0.11
C PHE A 95 -12.08 0.39 -0.31
N ALA A 96 -11.97 -0.55 0.62
CA ALA A 96 -12.27 -1.95 0.35
C ALA A 96 -13.71 -2.14 -0.14
N ARG A 97 -14.66 -1.48 0.52
CA ARG A 97 -16.07 -1.58 0.13
C ARG A 97 -16.35 -1.01 -1.26
N ARG A 98 -15.68 0.08 -1.62
CA ARG A 98 -15.80 0.66 -2.95
C ARG A 98 -15.34 -0.33 -4.02
N ILE A 99 -14.22 -0.99 -3.76
CA ILE A 99 -13.67 -1.99 -4.69
C ILE A 99 -14.61 -3.19 -4.79
N GLU A 100 -15.07 -3.70 -3.65
CA GLU A 100 -16.00 -4.83 -3.61
C GLU A 100 -17.26 -4.53 -4.43
N LYS A 101 -17.81 -3.33 -4.25
CA LYS A 101 -19.01 -2.92 -4.98
C LYS A 101 -18.75 -2.87 -6.48
N ALA A 102 -17.65 -2.26 -6.89
CA ALA A 102 -17.31 -2.15 -8.29
C ALA A 102 -17.05 -3.52 -8.93
N LEU A 103 -16.36 -4.41 -8.23
CA LEU A 103 -16.13 -5.77 -8.71
C LEU A 103 -17.44 -6.56 -8.84
N ALA A 104 -18.35 -6.38 -7.88
CA ALA A 104 -19.66 -7.04 -7.93
C ALA A 104 -20.51 -6.54 -9.10
N GLN A 105 -20.29 -5.31 -9.56
CA GLN A 105 -20.96 -4.73 -10.71
C GLN A 105 -20.24 -5.07 -12.03
N GLY A 106 -19.14 -5.81 -11.95
CA GLY A 106 -18.38 -6.18 -13.13
C GLY A 106 -17.57 -5.04 -13.73
N GLU A 107 -17.23 -4.00 -12.95
CA GLU A 107 -16.43 -2.87 -13.42
C GLU A 107 -14.95 -3.17 -13.27
N PRO A 108 -14.22 -3.40 -14.36
CA PRO A 108 -12.78 -3.62 -14.28
C PRO A 108 -12.07 -2.32 -13.89
N GLY A 109 -10.98 -2.43 -13.13
CA GLY A 109 -10.18 -1.28 -12.75
C GLY A 109 -10.76 -0.44 -11.63
N ALA A 110 -11.75 -0.94 -10.97
CA ALA A 110 -12.44 -0.22 -9.89
C ALA A 110 -11.54 0.02 -8.65
#